data_e41922714616c3f9e512970515937803
#
_entry.id   e41922714616c3f9e512970515937803
#
_cell.length_a   1.000
_cell.length_b   1.000
_cell.length_c   1.000
_cell.angle_alpha   90.00
_cell.angle_beta   90.00
_cell.angle_gamma   90.00
#
_symmetry.space_group_name_H-M   'P 1'
#
loop_
_entity.id
_entity.type
_entity.pdbx_description
1 polymer ?
#
loop_
_entity_poly.entity_id
_entity_poly.type
_entity_poly.pdbx_seq_one_letter_code
_entity_poly.pdbx_strand_id
1 'polypeptide(L)'
;MAIRILITGGTFDKEYDELAGSLFFKDTHIREMLRLGRCRLEVAVRTVMMVDSLDMTEADRATILANCRQAPEDRIVITHGTDTMVETGRVIAAGGTGKTIVLTGAMVPYAFGSSDGLFNLGSALSFAQVLPPGVYIAMNGMCIAAHRARKNRALGVFEEIPGQGPRPRRGRAGKWSGRP
;
A
#
# COMPACT_ATOMS: atom_id res chain seq x y z
N MET A 1 9.80 -17.28 -3.65
CA MET A 1 9.79 -15.95 -2.98
C MET A 1 8.40 -15.74 -2.43
N ALA A 2 8.26 -15.85 -1.12
CA ALA A 2 6.99 -15.67 -0.44
C ALA A 2 6.73 -14.18 -0.12
N ILE A 3 5.46 -13.78 -0.19
CA ILE A 3 4.99 -12.45 0.20
C ILE A 3 4.00 -12.58 1.35
N ARG A 4 4.18 -11.80 2.41
CA ARG A 4 3.20 -11.66 3.49
C ARG A 4 2.21 -10.56 3.13
N ILE A 5 0.90 -10.83 3.21
CA ILE A 5 -0.14 -9.79 3.21
C ILE A 5 -0.63 -9.61 4.65
N LEU A 6 -0.50 -8.40 5.17
CA LEU A 6 -1.07 -7.98 6.46
C LEU A 6 -2.31 -7.14 6.20
N ILE A 7 -3.44 -7.58 6.74
CA ILE A 7 -4.70 -6.88 6.59
C ILE A 7 -4.93 -6.04 7.83
N THR A 8 -5.18 -4.74 7.62
CA THR A 8 -5.43 -3.80 8.72
C THR A 8 -6.80 -3.12 8.62
N GLY A 9 -7.63 -3.54 7.65
CA GLY A 9 -8.93 -2.95 7.36
C GLY A 9 -8.85 -1.93 6.22
N GLY A 10 -9.63 -0.87 6.35
CA GLY A 10 -9.79 0.15 5.30
C GLY A 10 -10.84 -0.22 4.26
N THR A 11 -11.01 0.64 3.26
CA THR A 11 -12.08 0.53 2.26
C THR A 11 -12.07 -0.78 1.47
N PHE A 12 -10.92 -1.44 1.35
CA PHE A 12 -10.80 -2.75 0.70
C PHE A 12 -11.85 -3.75 1.17
N ASP A 13 -12.02 -3.84 2.50
CA ASP A 13 -12.74 -4.90 3.17
C ASP A 13 -14.09 -4.43 3.74
N LYS A 14 -14.54 -3.21 3.38
CA LYS A 14 -15.86 -2.71 3.78
C LYS A 14 -16.97 -3.32 2.92
N GLU A 15 -18.04 -3.71 3.60
CA GLU A 15 -19.33 -4.09 3.03
C GLU A 15 -20.40 -3.06 3.43
N TYR A 16 -21.52 -3.03 2.73
CA TYR A 16 -22.64 -2.18 3.04
C TYR A 16 -23.73 -2.96 3.79
N ASP A 17 -24.10 -2.46 4.95
CA ASP A 17 -25.26 -2.94 5.70
C ASP A 17 -26.50 -2.14 5.26
N GLU A 18 -27.39 -2.78 4.52
CA GLU A 18 -28.60 -2.17 3.99
C GLU A 18 -29.62 -1.84 5.10
N LEU A 19 -29.59 -2.54 6.22
CA LEU A 19 -30.49 -2.31 7.33
C LEU A 19 -30.02 -1.14 8.21
N ALA A 20 -28.73 -1.07 8.45
CA ALA A 20 -28.12 0.02 9.22
C ALA A 20 -27.80 1.26 8.36
N GLY A 21 -27.80 1.13 7.03
CA GLY A 21 -27.43 2.20 6.11
C GLY A 21 -25.97 2.64 6.22
N SER A 22 -25.07 1.75 6.65
CA SER A 22 -23.68 2.07 6.95
C SER A 22 -22.70 1.05 6.42
N LEU A 23 -21.43 1.45 6.33
CA LEU A 23 -20.33 0.55 5.98
C LEU A 23 -19.81 -0.15 7.23
N PHE A 24 -19.51 -1.44 7.13
CA PHE A 24 -18.96 -2.24 8.22
C PHE A 24 -17.88 -3.21 7.72
N PHE A 25 -17.11 -3.79 8.64
CA PHE A 25 -16.15 -4.86 8.34
C PHE A 25 -16.75 -6.20 8.72
N LYS A 26 -16.72 -7.16 7.77
CA LYS A 26 -17.15 -8.54 8.02
C LYS A 26 -15.97 -9.49 7.97
N ASP A 27 -15.33 -9.59 6.82
CA ASP A 27 -14.14 -10.41 6.57
C ASP A 27 -13.34 -9.78 5.43
N THR A 28 -12.15 -10.31 5.18
CA THR A 28 -11.30 -9.80 4.09
C THR A 28 -11.64 -10.44 2.76
N HIS A 29 -11.67 -9.63 1.72
CA HIS A 29 -11.84 -10.07 0.33
C HIS A 29 -10.53 -10.46 -0.36
N ILE A 30 -9.38 -10.32 0.31
CA ILE A 30 -8.05 -10.52 -0.30
C ILE A 30 -7.90 -11.89 -0.94
N ARG A 31 -8.38 -12.97 -0.31
CA ARG A 31 -8.28 -14.33 -0.87
C ARG A 31 -9.06 -14.47 -2.18
N GLU A 32 -10.24 -13.88 -2.24
CA GLU A 32 -11.05 -13.85 -3.45
C GLU A 32 -10.37 -13.02 -4.55
N MET A 33 -9.87 -11.84 -4.21
CA MET A 33 -9.15 -10.97 -5.15
C MET A 33 -7.93 -11.66 -5.75
N LEU A 34 -7.14 -12.37 -4.93
CA LEU A 34 -6.00 -13.17 -5.41
C LEU A 34 -6.45 -14.28 -6.37
N ARG A 35 -7.56 -14.96 -6.08
CA ARG A 35 -8.13 -15.99 -6.94
C ARG A 35 -8.62 -15.41 -8.27
N LEU A 36 -9.36 -14.31 -8.24
CA LEU A 36 -9.85 -13.61 -9.45
C LEU A 36 -8.70 -13.08 -10.30
N GLY A 37 -7.67 -12.51 -9.66
CA GLY A 37 -6.44 -12.07 -10.31
C GLY A 37 -5.56 -13.21 -10.80
N ARG A 38 -5.97 -14.50 -10.60
CA ARG A 38 -5.20 -15.70 -10.96
C ARG A 38 -3.77 -15.64 -10.43
N CYS A 39 -3.60 -15.13 -9.21
CA CYS A 39 -2.30 -14.95 -8.57
C CYS A 39 -1.55 -16.28 -8.48
N ARG A 40 -0.30 -16.30 -8.92
CA ARG A 40 0.61 -17.46 -8.89
C ARG A 40 1.72 -17.32 -7.85
N LEU A 41 1.72 -16.21 -7.11
CA LEU A 41 2.70 -15.96 -6.06
C LEU A 41 2.38 -16.82 -4.83
N GLU A 42 3.42 -17.21 -4.13
CA GLU A 42 3.29 -17.77 -2.79
C GLU A 42 2.96 -16.64 -1.81
N VAL A 43 1.71 -16.60 -1.34
CA VAL A 43 1.21 -15.51 -0.50
C VAL A 43 0.68 -16.08 0.81
N ALA A 44 1.21 -15.56 1.92
CA ALA A 44 0.70 -15.83 3.26
C ALA A 44 -0.12 -14.62 3.76
N VAL A 45 -1.40 -14.83 4.05
CA VAL A 45 -2.34 -13.79 4.45
C VAL A 45 -2.57 -13.83 5.96
N ARG A 46 -2.48 -12.69 6.63
CA ARG A 46 -2.79 -12.54 8.06
C ARG A 46 -3.60 -11.28 8.31
N THR A 47 -4.76 -11.43 8.93
CA THR A 47 -5.51 -10.29 9.47
C THR A 47 -4.88 -9.85 10.79
N VAL A 48 -4.46 -8.61 10.85
CA VAL A 48 -3.89 -7.96 12.05
C VAL A 48 -5.01 -7.26 12.80
N MET A 49 -5.85 -6.51 12.08
CA MET A 49 -7.01 -5.79 12.59
C MET A 49 -7.97 -5.46 11.44
N MET A 50 -9.17 -5.01 11.79
CA MET A 50 -10.18 -4.53 10.84
C MET A 50 -10.68 -3.17 11.34
N VAL A 51 -9.89 -2.11 11.07
CA VAL A 51 -10.11 -0.77 11.61
C VAL A 51 -10.16 0.25 10.47
N ASP A 52 -11.06 1.23 10.58
CA ASP A 52 -10.99 2.41 9.69
C ASP A 52 -9.72 3.20 10.00
N SER A 53 -9.04 3.65 8.97
CA SER A 53 -7.78 4.37 9.16
C SER A 53 -7.95 5.70 9.91
N LEU A 54 -9.14 6.30 9.88
CA LEU A 54 -9.45 7.51 10.66
C LEU A 54 -9.56 7.22 12.16
N ASP A 55 -9.94 5.99 12.53
CA ASP A 55 -10.05 5.55 13.92
C ASP A 55 -8.76 4.91 14.45
N MET A 56 -7.77 4.72 13.56
CA MET A 56 -6.51 4.03 13.89
C MET A 56 -5.64 4.86 14.82
N THR A 57 -5.26 4.24 15.93
CA THR A 57 -4.41 4.84 16.98
C THR A 57 -2.91 4.61 16.74
N GLU A 58 -2.07 5.27 17.54
CA GLU A 58 -0.62 5.00 17.54
C GLU A 58 -0.30 3.57 18.04
N ALA A 59 -1.10 3.01 18.94
CA ALA A 59 -0.96 1.63 19.40
C ALA A 59 -1.25 0.63 18.27
N ASP A 60 -2.23 0.92 17.41
CA ASP A 60 -2.53 0.12 16.22
C ASP A 60 -1.36 0.14 15.23
N ARG A 61 -0.79 1.33 14.97
CA ARG A 61 0.39 1.48 14.10
C ARG A 61 1.62 0.74 14.67
N ALA A 62 1.81 0.78 16.00
CA ALA A 62 2.85 0.01 16.66
C ALA A 62 2.64 -1.50 16.51
N THR A 63 1.39 -1.96 16.58
CA THR A 63 1.01 -3.36 16.36
C THR A 63 1.29 -3.78 14.91
N ILE A 64 0.99 -2.93 13.92
CA ILE A 64 1.32 -3.19 12.51
C ILE A 64 2.83 -3.32 12.34
N LEU A 65 3.63 -2.38 12.88
CA LEU A 65 5.08 -2.43 12.84
C LEU A 65 5.63 -3.72 13.49
N ALA A 66 5.10 -4.13 14.64
CA ALA A 66 5.50 -5.36 15.31
C ALA A 66 5.23 -6.59 14.41
N ASN A 67 4.08 -6.65 13.74
CA ASN A 67 3.76 -7.71 12.78
C ASN A 67 4.71 -7.70 11.56
N CYS A 68 5.11 -6.54 11.07
CA CYS A 68 6.11 -6.44 10.00
C CYS A 68 7.47 -7.01 10.43
N ARG A 69 7.90 -6.74 11.66
CA ARG A 69 9.16 -7.26 12.21
C ARG A 69 9.14 -8.77 12.42
N GLN A 70 8.01 -9.30 12.92
CA GLN A 70 7.84 -10.72 13.23
C GLN A 70 7.60 -11.61 12.00
N ALA A 71 7.12 -11.05 10.91
CA ALA A 71 6.89 -11.80 9.68
C ALA A 71 8.22 -12.43 9.21
N PRO A 72 8.27 -13.73 8.88
CA PRO A 72 9.47 -14.36 8.34
C PRO A 72 9.80 -13.87 6.90
N GLU A 73 8.82 -13.38 6.18
CA GLU A 73 9.00 -12.90 4.81
C GLU A 73 9.67 -11.51 4.78
N ASP A 74 10.59 -11.31 3.83
CA ASP A 74 11.24 -10.01 3.60
C ASP A 74 10.38 -9.06 2.75
N ARG A 75 9.27 -9.57 2.20
CA ARG A 75 8.36 -8.82 1.34
C ARG A 75 6.97 -8.83 1.90
N ILE A 76 6.46 -7.64 2.18
CA ILE A 76 5.19 -7.46 2.88
C ILE A 76 4.32 -6.49 2.07
N VAL A 77 3.07 -6.87 1.86
CA VAL A 77 2.02 -5.96 1.39
C VAL A 77 1.07 -5.71 2.56
N ILE A 78 0.66 -4.47 2.77
CA ILE A 78 -0.29 -4.10 3.82
C ILE A 78 -1.51 -3.47 3.17
N THR A 79 -2.70 -4.05 3.38
CA THR A 79 -3.95 -3.37 3.04
C THR A 79 -4.34 -2.41 4.15
N HIS A 80 -4.68 -1.17 3.80
CA HIS A 80 -4.86 -0.08 4.75
C HIS A 80 -5.88 0.93 4.24
N GLY A 81 -6.58 1.59 5.14
CA GLY A 81 -7.42 2.74 4.78
C GLY A 81 -6.60 3.90 4.25
N THR A 82 -7.11 4.56 3.22
CA THR A 82 -6.33 5.53 2.44
C THR A 82 -6.08 6.85 3.18
N ASP A 83 -6.86 7.18 4.24
CA ASP A 83 -6.79 8.50 4.87
C ASP A 83 -5.54 8.72 5.72
N THR A 84 -5.08 7.69 6.43
CA THR A 84 -3.87 7.77 7.27
C THR A 84 -2.80 6.74 6.88
N MET A 85 -2.87 6.22 5.65
CA MET A 85 -1.89 5.28 5.10
C MET A 85 -0.46 5.85 5.13
N VAL A 86 -0.29 7.15 4.84
CA VAL A 86 1.00 7.82 4.83
C VAL A 86 1.61 7.86 6.22
N GLU A 87 0.81 8.15 7.24
CA GLU A 87 1.22 8.19 8.64
C GLU A 87 1.72 6.81 9.09
N THR A 88 0.95 5.77 8.81
CA THR A 88 1.35 4.38 9.11
C THR A 88 2.63 4.01 8.36
N GLY A 89 2.73 4.36 7.08
CA GLY A 89 3.94 4.14 6.29
C GLY A 89 5.18 4.81 6.88
N ARG A 90 5.05 6.02 7.42
CA ARG A 90 6.14 6.75 8.09
C ARG A 90 6.55 6.08 9.40
N VAL A 91 5.60 5.62 10.22
CA VAL A 91 5.88 4.87 11.46
C VAL A 91 6.66 3.60 11.14
N ILE A 92 6.25 2.84 10.11
CA ILE A 92 6.95 1.62 9.70
C ILE A 92 8.34 1.94 9.18
N ALA A 93 8.50 3.00 8.38
CA ALA A 93 9.80 3.43 7.85
C ALA A 93 10.79 3.83 8.97
N ALA A 94 10.31 4.59 9.97
CA ALA A 94 11.08 4.94 11.15
C ALA A 94 11.48 3.71 11.98
N GLY A 95 10.68 2.64 11.92
CA GLY A 95 10.93 1.40 12.63
C GLY A 95 12.08 0.54 12.09
N GLY A 96 12.63 0.82 10.91
CA GLY A 96 13.86 0.21 10.38
C GLY A 96 13.80 -1.31 10.24
N THR A 97 12.80 -1.85 9.55
CA THR A 97 12.60 -3.32 9.45
C THR A 97 13.60 -4.03 8.55
N GLY A 98 14.28 -3.32 7.66
CA GLY A 98 15.17 -3.90 6.64
C GLY A 98 14.44 -4.66 5.52
N LYS A 99 13.10 -4.62 5.48
CA LYS A 99 12.25 -5.35 4.53
C LYS A 99 11.66 -4.43 3.46
N THR A 100 11.17 -5.03 2.38
CA THR A 100 10.35 -4.33 1.37
C THR A 100 8.90 -4.37 1.81
N ILE A 101 8.33 -3.22 2.15
CA ILE A 101 6.96 -3.09 2.64
C ILE A 101 6.19 -2.15 1.73
N VAL A 102 5.07 -2.62 1.19
CA VAL A 102 4.22 -1.85 0.28
C VAL A 102 2.82 -1.73 0.87
N LEU A 103 2.43 -0.51 1.22
CA LEU A 103 1.06 -0.22 1.65
C LEU A 103 0.19 0.04 0.43
N THR A 104 -1.03 -0.47 0.46
CA THR A 104 -2.04 -0.26 -0.59
C THR A 104 -3.43 -0.19 0.01
N GLY A 105 -4.40 0.24 -0.78
CA GLY A 105 -5.78 0.39 -0.35
C GLY A 105 -6.72 0.49 -1.54
N ALA A 106 -7.97 0.86 -1.27
CA ALA A 106 -8.95 1.15 -2.29
C ALA A 106 -9.73 2.41 -1.94
N MET A 107 -10.17 3.15 -2.96
CA MET A 107 -11.10 4.27 -2.79
C MET A 107 -12.55 3.78 -2.79
N VAL A 108 -12.82 2.67 -3.48
CA VAL A 108 -14.14 2.05 -3.56
C VAL A 108 -14.07 0.64 -2.96
N PRO A 109 -15.01 0.24 -2.06
CA PRO A 109 -15.04 -1.10 -1.50
C PRO A 109 -15.07 -2.18 -2.58
N TYR A 110 -14.31 -3.27 -2.36
CA TYR A 110 -14.27 -4.38 -3.33
C TYR A 110 -15.66 -4.98 -3.56
N ALA A 111 -16.46 -5.11 -2.51
CA ALA A 111 -17.82 -5.65 -2.57
C ALA A 111 -18.77 -4.86 -3.50
N PHE A 112 -18.44 -3.63 -3.89
CA PHE A 112 -19.28 -2.81 -4.77
C PHE A 112 -19.10 -3.12 -6.27
N GLY A 113 -18.19 -4.01 -6.63
CA GLY A 113 -18.02 -4.50 -8.00
C GLY A 113 -17.25 -3.60 -8.97
N SER A 114 -17.12 -2.30 -8.69
CA SER A 114 -16.37 -1.32 -9.52
C SER A 114 -15.16 -0.75 -8.77
N SER A 115 -14.54 -1.57 -7.93
CA SER A 115 -13.43 -1.16 -7.06
C SER A 115 -12.10 -1.04 -7.82
N ASP A 116 -11.33 -0.04 -7.45
CA ASP A 116 -9.91 0.11 -7.81
C ASP A 116 -9.00 -0.88 -7.06
N GLY A 117 -9.56 -1.64 -6.11
CA GLY A 117 -8.82 -2.51 -5.21
C GLY A 117 -8.00 -3.59 -5.92
N LEU A 118 -8.57 -4.27 -6.92
CA LEU A 118 -7.85 -5.34 -7.62
C LEU A 118 -6.63 -4.81 -8.38
N PHE A 119 -6.76 -3.63 -9.01
CA PHE A 119 -5.66 -2.96 -9.69
C PHE A 119 -4.56 -2.54 -8.71
N ASN A 120 -4.94 -1.96 -7.57
CA ASN A 120 -4.00 -1.53 -6.53
C ASN A 120 -3.30 -2.73 -5.87
N LEU A 121 -4.03 -3.81 -5.57
CA LEU A 121 -3.43 -5.04 -5.01
C LEU A 121 -2.42 -5.66 -5.97
N GLY A 122 -2.77 -5.78 -7.26
CA GLY A 122 -1.87 -6.31 -8.28
C GLY A 122 -0.61 -5.47 -8.42
N SER A 123 -0.75 -4.14 -8.42
CA SER A 123 0.38 -3.21 -8.43
C SER A 123 1.26 -3.36 -7.20
N ALA A 124 0.68 -3.43 -5.99
CA ALA A 124 1.42 -3.59 -4.75
C ALA A 124 2.22 -4.91 -4.70
N LEU A 125 1.61 -6.01 -5.14
CA LEU A 125 2.29 -7.31 -5.26
C LEU A 125 3.44 -7.27 -6.26
N SER A 126 3.29 -6.57 -7.38
CA SER A 126 4.33 -6.41 -8.39
C SER A 126 5.49 -5.57 -7.83
N PHE A 127 5.21 -4.45 -7.19
CA PHE A 127 6.23 -3.60 -6.57
C PHE A 127 6.97 -4.31 -5.44
N ALA A 128 6.26 -5.07 -4.60
CA ALA A 128 6.90 -5.83 -3.53
C ALA A 128 7.95 -6.83 -4.03
N GLN A 129 7.82 -7.35 -5.26
CA GLN A 129 8.76 -8.28 -5.84
C GLN A 129 10.06 -7.62 -6.30
N VAL A 130 10.02 -6.38 -6.75
CA VAL A 130 11.13 -5.75 -7.50
C VAL A 130 11.82 -4.61 -6.75
N LEU A 131 11.17 -4.01 -5.76
CA LEU A 131 11.74 -2.89 -5.02
C LEU A 131 12.79 -3.35 -4.00
N PRO A 132 13.80 -2.50 -3.74
CA PRO A 132 14.73 -2.71 -2.64
C PRO A 132 14.03 -2.59 -1.27
N PRO A 133 14.69 -3.00 -0.16
CA PRO A 133 14.20 -2.75 1.18
C PRO A 133 13.83 -1.29 1.40
N GLY A 134 12.64 -1.06 1.92
CA GLY A 134 12.04 0.26 2.13
C GLY A 134 10.54 0.18 2.34
N VAL A 135 9.92 1.32 2.60
CA VAL A 135 8.47 1.42 2.80
C VAL A 135 7.87 2.31 1.71
N TYR A 136 6.89 1.78 1.03
CA TYR A 136 6.30 2.39 -0.16
C TYR A 136 4.77 2.42 -0.07
N ILE A 137 4.17 3.32 -0.82
CA ILE A 137 2.72 3.38 -1.05
C ILE A 137 2.47 3.08 -2.51
N ALA A 138 1.65 2.08 -2.79
CA ALA A 138 1.23 1.69 -4.14
C ALA A 138 -0.27 1.97 -4.31
N MET A 139 -0.59 3.03 -5.03
CA MET A 139 -1.96 3.44 -5.33
C MET A 139 -2.06 3.96 -6.76
N ASN A 140 -3.15 3.63 -7.42
CA ASN A 140 -3.45 4.11 -8.78
C ASN A 140 -2.34 3.83 -9.82
N GLY A 141 -1.61 2.73 -9.66
CA GLY A 141 -0.48 2.34 -10.51
C GLY A 141 0.83 3.06 -10.20
N MET A 142 0.83 4.00 -9.28
CA MET A 142 2.02 4.71 -8.82
C MET A 142 2.65 4.02 -7.61
N CYS A 143 3.99 4.12 -7.50
CA CYS A 143 4.74 3.68 -6.33
C CYS A 143 5.55 4.84 -5.78
N ILE A 144 5.27 5.24 -4.55
CA ILE A 144 5.87 6.40 -3.90
C ILE A 144 6.49 5.96 -2.57
N ALA A 145 7.74 6.35 -2.30
CA ALA A 145 8.34 6.12 -0.99
C ALA A 145 7.52 6.80 0.11
N ALA A 146 7.19 6.09 1.19
CA ALA A 146 6.23 6.55 2.20
C ALA A 146 6.60 7.90 2.83
N HIS A 147 7.91 8.18 3.00
CA HIS A 147 8.38 9.46 3.55
C HIS A 147 8.19 10.65 2.59
N ARG A 148 7.98 10.37 1.30
CA ARG A 148 7.78 11.37 0.23
C ARG A 148 6.32 11.44 -0.22
N ALA A 149 5.47 10.56 0.28
CA ALA A 149 4.09 10.49 -0.13
C ALA A 149 3.22 11.50 0.65
N ARG A 150 2.19 12.00 -0.04
CA ARG A 150 1.05 12.66 0.59
C ARG A 150 -0.25 12.24 -0.11
N LYS A 151 -1.35 12.24 0.63
CA LYS A 151 -2.69 12.11 0.03
C LYS A 151 -3.22 13.49 -0.33
N ASN A 152 -3.51 13.71 -1.59
CA ASN A 152 -4.28 14.86 -2.04
C ASN A 152 -5.77 14.53 -1.88
N ARG A 153 -6.37 14.99 -0.79
CA ARG A 153 -7.76 14.66 -0.47
C ARG A 153 -8.77 15.28 -1.43
N ALA A 154 -8.43 16.42 -2.04
CA ALA A 154 -9.32 17.09 -3.00
C ALA A 154 -9.46 16.31 -4.31
N LEU A 155 -8.40 15.63 -4.73
CA LEU A 155 -8.37 14.82 -5.94
C LEU A 155 -8.53 13.31 -5.68
N GLY A 156 -8.47 12.87 -4.42
CA GLY A 156 -8.53 11.45 -4.06
C GLY A 156 -7.32 10.63 -4.52
N VAL A 157 -6.16 11.26 -4.70
CA VAL A 157 -4.95 10.61 -5.22
C VAL A 157 -3.77 10.73 -4.27
N PHE A 158 -2.78 9.84 -4.47
CA PHE A 158 -1.48 9.95 -3.80
C PHE A 158 -0.46 10.58 -4.75
N GLU A 159 0.38 11.46 -4.22
CA GLU A 159 1.39 12.19 -4.98
C GLU A 159 2.68 12.37 -4.16
N GLU A 160 3.78 12.63 -4.85
CA GLU A 160 5.04 12.95 -4.19
C GLU A 160 5.04 14.39 -3.67
N ILE A 161 5.64 14.61 -2.50
CA ILE A 161 5.91 15.95 -1.97
C ILE A 161 7.00 16.57 -2.84
N PRO A 162 6.75 17.74 -3.47
CA PRO A 162 7.77 18.43 -4.29
C PRO A 162 9.02 18.75 -3.49
N GLY A 163 10.19 18.57 -4.10
CA GLY A 163 11.50 19.02 -3.54
C GLY A 163 12.22 18.03 -2.63
N GLN A 164 11.67 16.86 -2.32
CA GLN A 164 12.35 15.81 -1.52
C GLN A 164 12.92 14.66 -2.38
N GLY A 165 13.00 14.82 -3.69
CA GLY A 165 13.60 13.86 -4.59
C GLY A 165 15.12 13.96 -4.69
N PRO A 166 15.84 12.88 -5.07
CA PRO A 166 17.20 13.03 -5.49
C PRO A 166 17.24 14.08 -6.62
N ARG A 167 18.10 15.08 -6.50
CA ARG A 167 18.30 16.06 -7.59
C ARG A 167 18.56 15.26 -8.86
N PRO A 168 17.87 15.52 -9.98
CA PRO A 168 18.19 14.87 -11.24
C PRO A 168 19.70 15.09 -11.46
N ARG A 169 20.44 14.01 -11.69
CA ARG A 169 21.85 14.13 -12.11
C ARG A 169 21.80 14.99 -13.36
N ARG A 170 22.39 16.19 -13.31
CA ARG A 170 22.58 17.03 -14.48
C ARG A 170 23.34 16.16 -15.49
N GLY A 171 22.62 15.65 -16.47
CA GLY A 171 23.18 14.98 -17.62
C GLY A 171 24.20 15.97 -18.21
N ARG A 172 25.46 15.57 -18.33
CA ARG A 172 26.40 16.30 -19.17
C ARG A 172 25.75 16.36 -20.55
N ALA A 173 25.39 17.56 -20.97
CA ALA A 173 24.99 17.82 -22.35
C ALA A 173 26.20 17.43 -23.22
N GLY A 174 26.19 16.21 -23.74
CA GLY A 174 27.09 15.77 -24.77
C GLY A 174 26.83 16.67 -26.00
N LYS A 175 27.76 17.55 -26.29
CA LYS A 175 27.76 18.28 -27.55
C LYS A 175 27.85 17.23 -28.66
N TRP A 176 26.76 16.98 -29.34
CA TRP A 176 26.76 16.30 -30.64
C TRP A 176 27.39 17.27 -31.64
N SER A 177 28.69 17.11 -31.90
CA SER A 177 29.35 17.79 -33.02
C SER A 177 29.11 16.92 -34.27
N GLY A 178 27.99 17.17 -34.96
CA GLY A 178 27.82 16.71 -36.33
C GLY A 178 28.79 17.46 -37.23
N ARG A 179 29.58 16.73 -37.96
CA ARG A 179 30.22 17.23 -39.20
C ARG A 179 29.70 16.42 -40.37
N PRO A 180 29.63 17.09 -41.51
CA PRO A 180 28.99 16.57 -42.74
C PRO A 180 29.68 15.36 -43.34
#